data_2790295698a49e63215755aef81f9881
#
_entry.id   2790295698a49e63215755aef81f9881
#
_cell.length_a   1.000
_cell.length_b   1.000
_cell.length_c   1.000
_cell.angle_alpha   90.00
_cell.angle_beta   90.00
_cell.angle_gamma   90.00
#
_symmetry.space_group_name_H-M   'P 1'
#
loop_
_entity.id
_entity.type
_entity.pdbx_description
1 polymer ?
#
loop_
_entity_poly.entity_id
_entity_poly.type
_entity_poly.pdbx_seq_one_letter_code
_entity_poly.pdbx_strand_id
1 'polypeptide(L)'
;MKRSFYLLFSLLVLVSMALASCGPTPTATPAVTQPPEATKPPEATQPPEAACTPVGTEPIPFPSGGKSVTGAWSQEPDNIVPYYTQMSYAIWITQLTLVGLGEWDENGAFAAELGAEAPSAENGGVSADGLTITWKLKPCLFWSDGTPLTSADVKFTWESIMDPGNAVLSRVGYEKIVSIETPDEQTAVLKFSELFPPWQTLFTQGPNNNGGILPKHILEGQTGLEGNAFTHWPTISSGPFVITEWVAGDHMTLLPNPNFYKGRPILDQVQIKFVPDPETALAALQTGDIDWYPDFSESDIETVGALEPAVHVLVVPNPEWEHYFFNLGTTAGVDGKGMADVDGFCPFKDVRVRKAITLGINRQAFIDSLLAGKTVVPATQWVGAWANTSLQPDAYDKAGAEALLEEAGYTLGADGIRHGMCNGVDTKLSFNFETTTKQIRVDIALAVQSDLAQIGIEFKPIHTPAGTFFASYSDGGNLPSGKFDMAGYTTGWYPDPMSGVLDSWSCDAIANVNKPSGVSNYLLCDPALDEMLLAVNASTDPAVRKAALDVATKYIFENYYVIMMYQRANIYGYVDRFVPGPFGGFSNMDWNSEVWDVK
;
A
#
# COMPACT_ATOMS: atom_id res chain seq x y z
N MET A 1 28.99 -48.53 9.51
CA MET A 1 30.20 -47.76 9.84
C MET A 1 29.90 -46.39 10.51
N LYS A 2 28.68 -46.03 10.90
CA LYS A 2 28.37 -44.73 11.56
C LYS A 2 28.18 -44.78 13.09
N ARG A 3 28.21 -45.94 13.72
CA ARG A 3 28.08 -46.08 15.19
C ARG A 3 29.38 -46.11 15.98
N SER A 4 30.52 -46.31 15.33
CA SER A 4 31.83 -46.38 15.99
C SER A 4 32.52 -45.03 16.16
N PHE A 5 32.05 -43.99 15.48
CA PHE A 5 32.69 -42.67 15.53
C PHE A 5 32.29 -41.83 16.77
N TYR A 6 31.10 -42.08 17.33
CA TYR A 6 30.64 -41.35 18.51
C TYR A 6 31.18 -41.88 19.84
N LEU A 7 31.58 -43.13 19.88
CA LEU A 7 32.18 -43.74 21.09
C LEU A 7 33.63 -43.30 21.32
N LEU A 8 34.36 -42.95 20.27
CA LEU A 8 35.74 -42.45 20.39
C LEU A 8 35.82 -40.99 20.83
N PHE A 9 34.82 -40.19 20.52
CA PHE A 9 34.77 -38.78 20.92
C PHE A 9 34.37 -38.60 22.39
N SER A 10 33.53 -39.48 22.92
CA SER A 10 33.11 -39.46 24.33
C SER A 10 34.21 -39.93 25.29
N LEU A 11 35.17 -40.73 24.83
CA LEU A 11 36.27 -41.20 25.67
C LEU A 11 37.42 -40.18 25.79
N LEU A 12 37.56 -39.29 24.80
CA LEU A 12 38.59 -38.23 24.82
C LEU A 12 38.22 -37.05 25.75
N VAL A 13 36.94 -36.79 25.96
CA VAL A 13 36.45 -35.72 26.86
C VAL A 13 36.53 -36.14 28.33
N LEU A 14 36.42 -37.44 28.64
CA LEU A 14 36.54 -37.98 30.00
C LEU A 14 37.98 -38.10 30.52
N VAL A 15 38.97 -38.21 29.64
CA VAL A 15 40.41 -38.28 30.02
C VAL A 15 40.98 -36.87 30.26
N SER A 16 40.43 -35.83 29.70
CA SER A 16 40.89 -34.43 29.90
C SER A 16 40.42 -33.81 31.23
N MET A 17 39.45 -34.40 31.93
CA MET A 17 38.99 -33.92 33.26
C MET A 17 39.68 -34.57 34.47
N ALA A 18 40.54 -35.55 34.28
CA ALA A 18 41.20 -36.30 35.36
C ALA A 18 42.63 -35.84 35.69
N LEU A 19 43.16 -34.80 35.02
CA LEU A 19 44.55 -34.36 35.21
C LEU A 19 44.74 -32.96 35.84
N ALA A 20 43.69 -32.38 36.42
CA ALA A 20 43.75 -31.05 37.07
C ALA A 20 43.40 -31.10 38.55
N SER A 21 44.09 -31.96 39.33
CA SER A 21 43.94 -32.01 40.80
C SER A 21 45.27 -32.37 41.45
N CYS A 22 46.18 -31.42 41.55
CA CYS A 22 47.25 -31.35 42.58
C CYS A 22 47.89 -29.96 42.48
N GLY A 23 47.43 -29.01 43.29
CA GLY A 23 48.10 -27.74 43.56
C GLY A 23 48.18 -27.54 45.09
N PRO A 24 49.20 -26.86 45.62
CA PRO A 24 49.52 -26.85 47.04
C PRO A 24 48.50 -26.02 47.87
N THR A 25 48.35 -26.44 49.12
CA THR A 25 47.52 -25.85 50.16
C THR A 25 47.84 -24.36 50.39
N PRO A 26 46.86 -23.43 50.32
CA PRO A 26 47.15 -22.03 50.63
C PRO A 26 47.19 -21.79 52.13
N THR A 27 48.22 -21.09 52.57
CA THR A 27 48.41 -20.52 53.92
C THR A 27 47.33 -19.46 54.19
N ALA A 28 46.73 -19.49 55.37
CA ALA A 28 45.70 -18.59 55.83
C ALA A 28 46.20 -17.12 55.83
N THR A 29 45.55 -16.27 55.07
CA THR A 29 45.70 -14.79 55.11
C THR A 29 44.68 -14.20 56.10
N PRO A 30 45.02 -13.16 56.90
CA PRO A 30 44.10 -12.56 57.88
C PRO A 30 42.89 -11.95 57.22
N ALA A 31 41.73 -12.04 57.90
CA ALA A 31 40.47 -11.48 57.51
C ALA A 31 40.54 -9.96 57.28
N VAL A 32 40.28 -9.52 56.05
CA VAL A 32 40.02 -8.14 55.72
C VAL A 32 38.56 -7.86 56.06
N THR A 33 38.35 -6.94 57.01
CA THR A 33 37.01 -6.38 57.32
C THR A 33 36.43 -5.75 56.08
N GLN A 34 35.26 -6.21 55.63
CA GLN A 34 34.47 -5.57 54.58
C GLN A 34 34.13 -4.12 54.99
N PRO A 35 34.25 -3.17 54.04
CA PRO A 35 33.68 -1.85 54.24
C PRO A 35 32.15 -1.94 54.36
N PRO A 36 31.49 -1.02 55.09
CA PRO A 36 30.05 -1.00 55.20
C PRO A 36 29.42 -0.92 53.82
N GLU A 37 28.41 -1.75 53.60
CA GLU A 37 27.58 -1.76 52.39
C GLU A 37 27.03 -0.35 52.16
N ALA A 38 27.39 0.29 51.04
CA ALA A 38 26.86 1.62 50.67
C ALA A 38 25.35 1.48 50.55
N THR A 39 24.62 2.15 51.41
CA THR A 39 23.18 2.30 51.30
C THR A 39 22.84 2.84 49.92
N LYS A 40 22.09 2.03 49.12
CA LYS A 40 21.54 2.43 47.83
C LYS A 40 20.86 3.79 48.00
N PRO A 41 21.13 4.80 47.16
CA PRO A 41 20.41 6.06 47.23
C PRO A 41 18.90 5.76 47.14
N PRO A 42 18.03 6.50 47.84
CA PRO A 42 16.61 6.36 47.65
C PRO A 42 16.31 6.47 46.14
N GLU A 43 15.61 5.49 45.61
CA GLU A 43 15.07 5.53 44.26
C GLU A 43 14.28 6.84 44.13
N ALA A 44 14.69 7.71 43.23
CA ALA A 44 14.01 8.98 43.01
C ALA A 44 12.56 8.63 42.72
N THR A 45 11.67 8.96 43.63
CA THR A 45 10.23 8.92 43.39
C THR A 45 9.97 9.78 42.19
N GLN A 46 9.61 9.16 41.04
CA GLN A 46 9.07 9.91 39.92
C GLN A 46 7.97 10.84 40.44
N PRO A 47 7.91 12.10 39.97
CA PRO A 47 6.78 12.96 40.29
C PRO A 47 5.49 12.18 39.96
N PRO A 48 4.43 12.31 40.73
CA PRO A 48 3.16 11.67 40.42
C PRO A 48 2.78 12.10 38.99
N GLU A 49 2.61 11.11 38.11
CA GLU A 49 2.15 11.30 36.74
C GLU A 49 0.85 12.13 36.84
N ALA A 50 0.80 13.26 36.11
CA ALA A 50 -0.38 14.11 36.15
C ALA A 50 -1.57 13.26 35.72
N ALA A 51 -2.60 13.17 36.57
CA ALA A 51 -3.77 12.34 36.28
C ALA A 51 -4.37 12.78 34.95
N CYS A 52 -4.43 11.88 33.97
CA CYS A 52 -5.04 12.11 32.68
C CYS A 52 -6.54 12.33 32.88
N THR A 53 -7.05 13.46 32.39
CA THR A 53 -8.49 13.75 32.40
C THR A 53 -8.94 14.15 31.00
N PRO A 54 -10.09 13.65 30.51
CA PRO A 54 -10.63 14.08 29.23
C PRO A 54 -11.00 15.58 29.28
N VAL A 55 -10.90 16.24 28.11
CA VAL A 55 -11.26 17.66 27.96
C VAL A 55 -12.76 17.83 27.96
N GLY A 56 -13.49 16.89 27.37
CA GLY A 56 -14.96 16.88 27.28
C GLY A 56 -15.52 15.49 26.99
N THR A 57 -16.83 15.40 26.97
CA THR A 57 -17.58 14.16 26.68
C THR A 57 -18.54 14.30 25.49
N GLU A 58 -18.60 15.48 24.90
CA GLU A 58 -19.46 15.79 23.76
C GLU A 58 -18.65 16.56 22.69
N PRO A 59 -18.96 16.43 21.41
CA PRO A 59 -18.34 17.21 20.34
C PRO A 59 -18.45 18.71 20.62
N ILE A 60 -17.43 19.49 20.22
CA ILE A 60 -17.41 20.94 20.45
C ILE A 60 -18.45 21.59 19.54
N PRO A 61 -19.49 22.27 20.07
CA PRO A 61 -20.54 22.88 19.26
C PRO A 61 -20.00 23.98 18.32
N PHE A 62 -20.60 24.10 17.14
CA PHE A 62 -20.23 25.13 16.17
C PHE A 62 -20.57 26.53 16.72
N PRO A 63 -19.56 27.41 16.88
CA PRO A 63 -19.78 28.75 17.41
C PRO A 63 -20.33 29.70 16.36
N SER A 64 -21.01 30.77 16.77
CA SER A 64 -21.43 31.84 15.85
C SER A 64 -20.20 32.50 15.20
N GLY A 65 -20.13 32.50 13.86
CA GLY A 65 -18.99 33.00 13.11
C GLY A 65 -17.75 32.07 13.16
N GLY A 66 -17.96 30.80 13.48
CA GLY A 66 -16.92 29.77 13.45
C GLY A 66 -16.35 29.49 12.06
N LYS A 67 -15.20 28.85 12.03
CA LYS A 67 -14.53 28.41 10.80
C LYS A 67 -15.15 27.11 10.32
N SER A 68 -15.72 27.12 9.11
CA SER A 68 -16.28 25.92 8.49
C SER A 68 -15.82 25.75 7.06
N VAL A 69 -15.71 24.50 6.63
CA VAL A 69 -15.44 24.10 5.26
C VAL A 69 -16.53 23.14 4.78
N THR A 70 -16.92 23.26 3.52
CA THR A 70 -17.83 22.35 2.85
C THR A 70 -17.13 21.65 1.71
N GLY A 71 -16.86 20.36 1.85
CA GLY A 71 -16.36 19.52 0.75
C GLY A 71 -17.49 18.81 0.02
N ALA A 72 -17.18 18.20 -1.10
CA ALA A 72 -18.08 17.24 -1.71
C ALA A 72 -17.34 16.00 -2.18
N TRP A 73 -18.03 14.86 -2.09
CA TRP A 73 -17.57 13.57 -2.61
C TRP A 73 -18.54 13.07 -3.67
N SER A 74 -18.06 12.32 -4.66
CA SER A 74 -18.92 11.79 -5.72
C SER A 74 -19.83 10.66 -5.25
N GLN A 75 -19.52 10.05 -4.10
CA GLN A 75 -20.34 8.97 -3.54
C GLN A 75 -20.44 9.08 -2.02
N GLU A 76 -21.56 8.63 -1.49
CA GLU A 76 -21.77 8.42 -0.07
C GLU A 76 -21.04 7.14 0.39
N PRO A 77 -20.36 7.12 1.54
CA PRO A 77 -19.79 5.89 2.09
C PRO A 77 -20.86 4.84 2.36
N ASP A 78 -20.58 3.59 2.02
CA ASP A 78 -21.45 2.45 2.32
C ASP A 78 -21.32 1.96 3.76
N ASN A 79 -20.16 2.16 4.35
CA ASN A 79 -19.79 1.79 5.70
C ASN A 79 -18.60 2.66 6.12
N ILE A 80 -18.46 2.96 7.40
CA ILE A 80 -17.42 3.84 7.91
C ILE A 80 -16.44 3.16 8.86
N VAL A 81 -16.47 1.83 8.90
CA VAL A 81 -15.46 1.02 9.58
C VAL A 81 -14.66 0.25 8.53
N PRO A 82 -13.36 0.48 8.48
CA PRO A 82 -12.50 0.09 7.37
C PRO A 82 -12.41 -1.41 7.12
N TYR A 83 -12.67 -2.23 8.11
CA TYR A 83 -12.52 -3.68 8.00
C TYR A 83 -13.64 -4.36 7.19
N TYR A 84 -14.73 -3.64 6.90
CA TYR A 84 -15.94 -4.18 6.27
C TYR A 84 -16.19 -3.66 4.87
N THR A 85 -15.39 -2.71 4.38
CA THR A 85 -15.56 -2.09 3.06
C THR A 85 -14.20 -1.79 2.41
N GLN A 86 -14.18 -1.77 1.07
CA GLN A 86 -13.04 -1.32 0.26
C GLN A 86 -13.32 0.03 -0.41
N MET A 87 -14.42 0.67 -0.06
CA MET A 87 -14.81 1.93 -0.66
C MET A 87 -13.87 3.05 -0.23
N SER A 88 -13.33 3.82 -1.17
CA SER A 88 -12.38 4.91 -0.87
C SER A 88 -12.96 5.94 0.09
N TYR A 89 -14.26 6.26 -0.06
CA TYR A 89 -14.94 7.23 0.81
C TYR A 89 -15.06 6.74 2.26
N ALA A 90 -15.12 5.44 2.47
CA ALA A 90 -15.04 4.85 3.82
C ALA A 90 -13.65 5.02 4.43
N ILE A 91 -12.59 4.93 3.61
CA ILE A 91 -11.22 5.22 4.04
C ILE A 91 -11.11 6.70 4.43
N TRP A 92 -11.62 7.60 3.60
CA TRP A 92 -11.53 9.04 3.82
C TRP A 92 -12.26 9.48 5.09
N ILE A 93 -13.51 9.03 5.30
CA ILE A 93 -14.23 9.36 6.54
C ILE A 93 -13.58 8.76 7.78
N THR A 94 -12.93 7.60 7.64
CA THR A 94 -12.21 6.98 8.77
C THR A 94 -11.03 7.84 9.21
N GLN A 95 -10.31 8.46 8.30
CA GLN A 95 -9.20 9.38 8.65
C GLN A 95 -9.68 10.62 9.42
N LEU A 96 -10.93 11.04 9.22
CA LEU A 96 -11.56 12.12 9.98
C LEU A 96 -12.03 11.67 11.38
N THR A 97 -12.30 10.37 11.58
CA THR A 97 -13.07 9.89 12.75
C THR A 97 -12.37 8.82 13.59
N LEU A 98 -11.45 8.05 13.04
CA LEU A 98 -10.71 7.02 13.75
C LEU A 98 -9.21 7.21 13.54
N VAL A 99 -8.42 6.70 14.48
CA VAL A 99 -6.95 6.72 14.41
C VAL A 99 -6.41 5.31 14.55
N GLY A 100 -5.36 5.01 13.79
CA GLY A 100 -4.60 3.77 13.90
C GLY A 100 -3.42 3.87 14.87
N LEU A 101 -2.67 2.78 15.03
CA LEU A 101 -1.43 2.78 15.80
C LEU A 101 -0.34 3.61 15.12
N GLY A 102 -0.36 3.66 13.80
CA GLY A 102 0.51 4.45 12.96
C GLY A 102 -0.16 4.82 11.64
N GLU A 103 0.50 5.64 10.86
CA GLU A 103 0.04 6.15 9.57
C GLU A 103 1.23 6.39 8.64
N TRP A 104 0.98 6.42 7.33
CA TRP A 104 1.95 6.87 6.32
C TRP A 104 1.66 8.32 5.97
N ASP A 105 2.72 9.14 6.02
CA ASP A 105 2.65 10.55 5.67
C ASP A 105 2.52 10.78 4.16
N GLU A 106 2.46 12.04 3.76
CA GLU A 106 2.34 12.44 2.36
C GLU A 106 3.50 11.99 1.46
N ASN A 107 4.62 11.56 2.04
CA ASN A 107 5.81 11.07 1.33
C ASN A 107 5.91 9.52 1.36
N GLY A 108 4.97 8.85 2.05
CA GLY A 108 4.99 7.41 2.26
C GLY A 108 5.97 6.97 3.35
N ALA A 109 6.35 7.86 4.27
CA ALA A 109 7.12 7.50 5.44
C ALA A 109 6.17 7.09 6.58
N PHE A 110 6.53 6.01 7.28
CA PHE A 110 5.73 5.49 8.38
C PHE A 110 5.96 6.29 9.66
N ALA A 111 4.89 6.75 10.27
CA ALA A 111 4.87 7.48 11.54
C ALA A 111 3.98 6.78 12.56
N ALA A 112 4.33 6.89 13.85
CA ALA A 112 3.46 6.45 14.94
C ALA A 112 2.37 7.50 15.19
N GLU A 113 1.10 7.06 15.29
CA GLU A 113 -0.05 7.90 15.58
C GLU A 113 -0.55 7.71 17.02
N LEU A 114 -1.34 6.70 17.34
CA LEU A 114 -1.64 6.37 18.74
C LEU A 114 -0.42 5.79 19.47
N GLY A 115 0.51 5.18 18.75
CA GLY A 115 1.81 4.78 19.28
C GLY A 115 2.65 5.98 19.69
N ALA A 116 3.39 5.88 20.79
CA ALA A 116 4.34 6.90 21.23
C ALA A 116 5.54 7.01 20.27
N GLU A 117 5.95 5.88 19.73
CA GLU A 117 6.98 5.75 18.69
C GLU A 117 6.72 4.48 17.87
N ALA A 118 7.23 4.43 16.66
CA ALA A 118 7.15 3.23 15.82
C ALA A 118 8.04 2.12 16.40
N PRO A 119 7.53 0.89 16.56
CA PRO A 119 8.35 -0.23 16.99
C PRO A 119 9.53 -0.47 16.05
N SER A 120 10.71 -0.68 16.63
CA SER A 120 11.93 -1.03 15.90
C SER A 120 12.79 -1.98 16.72
N ALA A 121 13.80 -2.59 16.09
CA ALA A 121 14.79 -3.38 16.79
C ALA A 121 15.64 -2.52 17.75
N GLU A 122 15.87 -1.25 17.39
CA GLU A 122 16.69 -0.30 18.13
C GLU A 122 16.03 0.13 19.46
N ASN A 123 14.70 0.37 19.46
CA ASN A 123 13.97 0.73 20.68
C ASN A 123 13.40 -0.50 21.42
N GLY A 124 13.71 -1.71 20.94
CA GLY A 124 13.23 -2.96 21.53
C GLY A 124 11.76 -3.26 21.25
N GLY A 125 11.10 -2.47 20.43
CA GLY A 125 9.72 -2.69 20.01
C GLY A 125 9.56 -3.87 19.04
N VAL A 126 10.63 -4.26 18.34
CA VAL A 126 10.69 -5.48 17.50
C VAL A 126 11.71 -6.44 18.11
N SER A 127 11.28 -7.66 18.44
CA SER A 127 12.17 -8.70 18.97
C SER A 127 13.22 -9.14 17.93
N ALA A 128 14.35 -9.70 18.41
CA ALA A 128 15.45 -10.10 17.53
C ALA A 128 15.07 -11.18 16.49
N ASP A 129 14.06 -11.99 16.76
CA ASP A 129 13.50 -12.98 15.83
C ASP A 129 12.37 -12.41 14.96
N GLY A 130 11.97 -11.15 15.19
CA GLY A 130 10.88 -10.49 14.47
C GLY A 130 9.49 -11.02 14.79
N LEU A 131 9.36 -11.93 15.78
CA LEU A 131 8.08 -12.57 16.11
C LEU A 131 7.27 -11.86 17.19
N THR A 132 7.83 -10.82 17.81
CA THR A 132 7.12 -10.00 18.79
C THR A 132 7.24 -8.53 18.44
N ILE A 133 6.09 -7.87 18.30
CA ILE A 133 5.98 -6.43 18.07
C ILE A 133 5.30 -5.80 19.28
N THR A 134 5.98 -4.87 19.92
CA THR A 134 5.48 -4.17 21.10
C THR A 134 5.17 -2.72 20.78
N TRP A 135 3.91 -2.36 20.83
CA TRP A 135 3.45 -0.98 20.76
C TRP A 135 3.35 -0.38 22.16
N LYS A 136 3.91 0.82 22.30
CA LYS A 136 3.67 1.69 23.46
C LYS A 136 2.75 2.81 23.01
N LEU A 137 1.56 2.89 23.59
CA LEU A 137 0.61 3.96 23.30
C LEU A 137 1.05 5.28 23.95
N LYS A 138 0.69 6.40 23.33
CA LYS A 138 0.81 7.72 23.95
C LYS A 138 0.03 7.77 25.27
N PRO A 139 0.45 8.53 26.26
CA PRO A 139 -0.34 8.75 27.48
C PRO A 139 -1.58 9.60 27.17
N CYS A 140 -2.60 9.49 28.02
CA CYS A 140 -3.78 10.35 27.99
C CYS A 140 -4.58 10.29 26.67
N LEU A 141 -4.73 9.11 26.09
CA LEU A 141 -5.61 8.89 24.95
C LEU A 141 -7.05 8.68 25.44
N PHE A 142 -7.98 9.35 24.77
CA PHE A 142 -9.41 9.24 25.05
C PHE A 142 -10.23 9.18 23.77
N TRP A 143 -11.32 8.49 23.82
CA TRP A 143 -12.42 8.60 22.89
C TRP A 143 -13.14 9.95 23.05
N SER A 144 -13.92 10.34 22.06
CA SER A 144 -14.63 11.64 22.09
C SER A 144 -15.63 11.77 23.23
N ASP A 145 -16.13 10.67 23.77
CA ASP A 145 -17.01 10.63 24.95
C ASP A 145 -16.27 10.67 26.31
N GLY A 146 -14.94 10.77 26.27
CA GLY A 146 -14.10 10.81 27.47
C GLY A 146 -13.70 9.44 28.02
N THR A 147 -14.12 8.34 27.39
CA THR A 147 -13.65 7.00 27.76
C THR A 147 -12.17 6.84 27.40
N PRO A 148 -11.31 6.30 28.31
CA PRO A 148 -9.91 6.04 27.97
C PRO A 148 -9.76 5.10 26.77
N LEU A 149 -8.87 5.46 25.83
CA LEU A 149 -8.43 4.58 24.75
C LEU A 149 -7.15 3.90 25.19
N THR A 150 -7.15 2.57 25.23
CA THR A 150 -6.10 1.77 25.84
C THR A 150 -5.63 0.62 24.94
N SER A 151 -4.61 -0.09 25.36
CA SER A 151 -4.14 -1.34 24.74
C SER A 151 -5.25 -2.41 24.65
N ALA A 152 -6.27 -2.35 25.51
CA ALA A 152 -7.42 -3.24 25.44
C ALA A 152 -8.27 -3.01 24.20
N ASP A 153 -8.33 -1.78 23.64
CA ASP A 153 -9.02 -1.49 22.39
C ASP A 153 -8.25 -2.07 21.19
N VAL A 154 -6.92 -2.06 21.24
CA VAL A 154 -6.07 -2.70 20.22
C VAL A 154 -6.33 -4.20 20.17
N LYS A 155 -6.33 -4.85 21.34
CA LYS A 155 -6.62 -6.29 21.46
C LYS A 155 -8.04 -6.60 20.99
N PHE A 156 -9.03 -5.82 21.41
CA PHE A 156 -10.42 -5.97 20.99
C PHE A 156 -10.58 -5.82 19.46
N THR A 157 -9.87 -4.88 18.85
CA THR A 157 -9.89 -4.70 17.39
C THR A 157 -9.42 -5.99 16.69
N TRP A 158 -8.31 -6.59 17.14
CA TRP A 158 -7.84 -7.86 16.60
C TRP A 158 -8.85 -9.00 16.83
N GLU A 159 -9.39 -9.12 18.03
CA GLU A 159 -10.41 -10.13 18.35
C GLU A 159 -11.64 -9.99 17.44
N SER A 160 -12.07 -8.75 17.17
CA SER A 160 -13.19 -8.45 16.27
C SER A 160 -12.89 -8.83 14.81
N ILE A 161 -11.66 -8.60 14.33
CA ILE A 161 -11.22 -8.99 12.98
C ILE A 161 -11.17 -10.52 12.87
N MET A 162 -10.73 -11.22 13.91
CA MET A 162 -10.58 -12.67 13.90
C MET A 162 -11.86 -13.42 14.23
N ASP A 163 -12.89 -12.75 14.72
CA ASP A 163 -14.19 -13.38 14.97
C ASP A 163 -14.82 -13.84 13.65
N PRO A 164 -15.11 -15.16 13.48
CA PRO A 164 -15.76 -15.65 12.29
C PRO A 164 -17.22 -15.16 12.13
N GLY A 165 -17.82 -14.62 13.18
CA GLY A 165 -19.14 -13.97 13.15
C GLY A 165 -19.14 -12.60 12.48
N ASN A 166 -17.96 -12.01 12.22
CA ASN A 166 -17.80 -10.73 11.54
C ASN A 166 -17.33 -10.94 10.10
N ALA A 167 -18.02 -10.29 9.14
CA ALA A 167 -17.73 -10.40 7.71
C ALA A 167 -16.61 -9.45 7.26
N VAL A 168 -15.42 -9.55 7.88
CA VAL A 168 -14.27 -8.73 7.47
C VAL A 168 -13.76 -9.14 6.10
N LEU A 169 -13.34 -8.14 5.31
CA LEU A 169 -12.88 -8.35 3.93
C LEU A 169 -11.54 -9.08 3.85
N SER A 170 -10.65 -8.86 4.80
CA SER A 170 -9.33 -9.49 4.83
C SER A 170 -8.87 -9.70 6.26
N ARG A 171 -8.25 -10.85 6.49
CA ARG A 171 -7.54 -11.20 7.73
C ARG A 171 -6.04 -11.34 7.52
N VAL A 172 -5.55 -10.96 6.33
CA VAL A 172 -4.14 -11.10 5.95
C VAL A 172 -3.25 -10.40 6.97
N GLY A 173 -2.33 -11.16 7.55
CA GLY A 173 -1.43 -10.72 8.61
C GLY A 173 -2.02 -10.81 10.02
N TYR A 174 -3.30 -10.50 10.21
CA TYR A 174 -3.96 -10.65 11.51
C TYR A 174 -4.07 -12.12 11.97
N GLU A 175 -4.24 -13.05 11.03
CA GLU A 175 -4.26 -14.50 11.29
C GLU A 175 -2.91 -15.06 11.72
N LYS A 176 -1.82 -14.32 11.48
CA LYS A 176 -0.47 -14.67 11.94
C LYS A 176 -0.22 -14.26 13.39
N ILE A 177 -1.04 -13.38 13.94
CA ILE A 177 -0.98 -13.01 15.36
C ILE A 177 -1.62 -14.14 16.18
N VAL A 178 -0.84 -14.76 17.07
CA VAL A 178 -1.32 -15.82 17.97
C VAL A 178 -1.89 -15.28 19.27
N SER A 179 -1.42 -14.12 19.71
CA SER A 179 -1.97 -13.42 20.88
C SER A 179 -1.59 -11.95 20.89
N ILE A 180 -2.45 -11.13 21.50
CA ILE A 180 -2.12 -9.77 21.91
C ILE A 180 -2.22 -9.71 23.44
N GLU A 181 -1.08 -9.45 24.09
CA GLU A 181 -1.01 -9.24 25.53
C GLU A 181 -1.08 -7.74 25.85
N THR A 182 -1.83 -7.39 26.89
CA THR A 182 -2.01 -6.01 27.35
C THR A 182 -1.60 -5.92 28.81
N PRO A 183 -0.27 -5.93 29.12
CA PRO A 183 0.23 -5.97 30.50
C PRO A 183 -0.12 -4.70 31.30
N ASP A 184 -0.37 -3.61 30.61
CA ASP A 184 -0.84 -2.33 31.16
C ASP A 184 -1.69 -1.60 30.11
N GLU A 185 -2.31 -0.48 30.48
CA GLU A 185 -3.22 0.29 29.60
C GLU A 185 -2.53 0.87 28.36
N GLN A 186 -1.21 1.01 28.37
CA GLN A 186 -0.45 1.63 27.28
C GLN A 186 0.38 0.64 26.48
N THR A 187 0.42 -0.64 26.85
CA THR A 187 1.29 -1.60 26.18
C THR A 187 0.49 -2.70 25.49
N ALA A 188 0.62 -2.81 24.17
CA ALA A 188 0.11 -3.92 23.38
C ALA A 188 1.27 -4.73 22.80
N VAL A 189 1.36 -6.02 23.17
CA VAL A 189 2.41 -6.95 22.73
C VAL A 189 1.80 -7.96 21.77
N LEU A 190 2.10 -7.80 20.48
CA LEU A 190 1.64 -8.67 19.41
C LEU A 190 2.63 -9.81 19.23
N LYS A 191 2.18 -11.06 19.35
CA LYS A 191 3.00 -12.26 19.12
C LYS A 191 2.58 -12.97 17.85
N PHE A 192 3.52 -13.22 16.97
CA PHE A 192 3.29 -13.84 15.66
C PHE A 192 3.72 -15.31 15.67
N SER A 193 3.02 -16.13 14.88
CA SER A 193 3.36 -17.54 14.64
C SER A 193 4.55 -17.71 13.68
N GLU A 194 4.76 -16.73 12.82
CA GLU A 194 5.82 -16.69 11.81
C GLU A 194 6.20 -15.24 11.49
N LEU A 195 7.33 -15.04 10.86
CA LEU A 195 7.79 -13.71 10.44
C LEU A 195 6.78 -13.08 9.47
N PHE A 196 6.33 -11.87 9.80
CA PHE A 196 5.44 -11.08 8.97
C PHE A 196 6.05 -9.67 8.75
N PRO A 197 6.94 -9.50 7.77
CA PRO A 197 7.61 -8.23 7.51
C PRO A 197 6.67 -7.04 7.27
N PRO A 198 5.48 -7.20 6.63
CA PRO A 198 4.52 -6.10 6.49
C PRO A 198 3.74 -5.75 7.76
N TRP A 199 4.20 -6.08 8.97
CA TRP A 199 3.47 -5.85 10.23
C TRP A 199 3.02 -4.40 10.43
N GLN A 200 3.71 -3.44 9.81
CA GLN A 200 3.33 -2.02 9.84
C GLN A 200 2.00 -1.74 9.13
N THR A 201 1.48 -2.67 8.34
CA THR A 201 0.15 -2.53 7.71
C THR A 201 -0.99 -2.89 8.65
N LEU A 202 -0.70 -3.48 9.83
CA LEU A 202 -1.72 -3.91 10.78
C LEU A 202 -2.07 -2.78 11.75
N PHE A 203 -3.37 -2.50 11.92
CA PHE A 203 -3.90 -1.43 12.80
C PHE A 203 -3.44 -0.01 12.42
N THR A 204 -3.08 0.23 11.17
CA THR A 204 -2.50 1.50 10.72
C THR A 204 -3.25 2.05 9.52
N GLN A 205 -3.19 3.36 9.32
CA GLN A 205 -3.90 4.06 8.24
C GLN A 205 -2.94 4.50 7.13
N GLY A 206 -3.49 4.72 5.96
CA GLY A 206 -2.74 5.18 4.78
C GLY A 206 -3.48 4.89 3.49
N PRO A 207 -2.93 5.24 2.33
CA PRO A 207 -3.55 4.95 1.05
C PRO A 207 -3.74 3.44 0.89
N ASN A 208 -4.95 3.04 0.56
CA ASN A 208 -5.33 1.61 0.42
C ASN A 208 -5.06 0.76 1.68
N ASN A 209 -4.81 1.38 2.83
CA ASN A 209 -4.66 0.71 4.11
C ASN A 209 -5.50 1.42 5.16
N ASN A 210 -6.38 0.70 5.82
CA ASN A 210 -7.40 1.28 6.65
C ASN A 210 -7.54 0.49 7.95
N GLY A 211 -6.81 0.89 8.98
CA GLY A 211 -6.67 0.17 10.22
C GLY A 211 -6.94 1.03 11.46
N GLY A 212 -8.09 1.69 11.55
CA GLY A 212 -8.51 2.41 12.76
C GLY A 212 -8.76 1.46 13.95
N ILE A 213 -8.46 1.90 15.16
CA ILE A 213 -8.77 1.16 16.39
C ILE A 213 -10.27 1.26 16.69
N LEU A 214 -10.89 0.14 17.08
CA LEU A 214 -12.31 0.05 17.38
C LEU A 214 -12.59 0.29 18.88
N PRO A 215 -13.69 0.99 19.23
CA PRO A 215 -14.05 1.27 20.62
C PRO A 215 -14.62 0.03 21.31
N LYS A 216 -13.78 -0.62 22.13
CA LYS A 216 -14.18 -1.79 22.91
C LYS A 216 -15.42 -1.53 23.75
N HIS A 217 -15.48 -0.40 24.45
CA HIS A 217 -16.59 -0.07 25.37
C HIS A 217 -17.96 0.05 24.69
N ILE A 218 -17.97 0.24 23.36
CA ILE A 218 -19.22 0.30 22.57
C ILE A 218 -19.54 -1.06 21.94
N LEU A 219 -18.53 -1.80 21.46
CA LEU A 219 -18.72 -2.94 20.57
C LEU A 219 -18.51 -4.29 21.27
N GLU A 220 -17.99 -4.34 22.51
CA GLU A 220 -17.74 -5.58 23.22
C GLU A 220 -19.01 -6.41 23.40
N GLY A 221 -18.91 -7.69 23.10
CA GLY A 221 -20.04 -8.64 23.21
C GLY A 221 -21.02 -8.60 22.04
N GLN A 222 -20.75 -7.81 21.00
CA GLN A 222 -21.52 -7.76 19.76
C GLN A 222 -20.84 -8.60 18.67
N THR A 223 -21.63 -9.17 17.77
CA THR A 223 -21.20 -9.93 16.58
C THR A 223 -21.97 -9.42 15.35
N GLY A 224 -21.47 -9.68 14.14
CA GLY A 224 -22.06 -9.13 12.92
C GLY A 224 -21.89 -7.61 12.88
N LEU A 225 -20.66 -7.16 13.22
CA LEU A 225 -20.36 -5.73 13.37
C LEU A 225 -20.54 -4.95 12.06
N GLU A 226 -20.42 -5.61 10.90
CA GLU A 226 -20.68 -5.01 9.58
C GLU A 226 -22.09 -4.43 9.45
N GLY A 227 -23.07 -4.96 10.18
CA GLY A 227 -24.46 -4.47 10.26
C GLY A 227 -24.75 -3.61 11.48
N ASN A 228 -23.74 -3.32 12.32
CA ASN A 228 -23.93 -2.55 13.54
C ASN A 228 -24.22 -1.08 13.25
N ALA A 229 -25.02 -0.43 14.08
CA ALA A 229 -25.30 1.00 13.97
C ALA A 229 -24.04 1.86 14.02
N PHE A 230 -23.01 1.46 14.80
CA PHE A 230 -21.73 2.13 14.86
C PHE A 230 -21.01 2.15 13.51
N THR A 231 -21.07 1.07 12.72
CA THR A 231 -20.40 0.98 11.41
C THR A 231 -21.05 1.84 10.34
N HIS A 232 -22.31 2.26 10.55
CA HIS A 232 -23.05 3.13 9.65
C HIS A 232 -23.21 4.57 10.20
N TRP A 233 -23.00 4.77 11.48
CA TRP A 233 -22.99 6.08 12.12
C TRP A 233 -22.18 6.03 13.43
N PRO A 234 -20.87 6.16 13.41
CA PRO A 234 -20.08 6.26 14.63
C PRO A 234 -20.31 7.61 15.29
N THR A 235 -21.03 7.60 16.38
CA THR A 235 -21.22 8.78 17.25
C THR A 235 -20.04 9.03 18.17
N ILE A 236 -19.01 8.18 18.12
CA ILE A 236 -17.79 8.22 18.94
C ILE A 236 -16.58 8.13 18.03
N SER A 237 -15.56 8.91 18.32
CA SER A 237 -14.38 9.10 17.49
C SER A 237 -13.11 9.07 18.34
N SER A 238 -12.04 8.56 17.79
CA SER A 238 -10.65 8.80 18.24
C SER A 238 -9.92 9.82 17.37
N GLY A 239 -10.49 10.16 16.21
CA GLY A 239 -9.95 11.13 15.25
C GLY A 239 -10.26 12.58 15.57
N PRO A 240 -9.87 13.52 14.69
CA PRO A 240 -10.05 14.95 14.91
C PRO A 240 -11.51 15.40 14.97
N PHE A 241 -12.42 14.70 14.29
CA PHE A 241 -13.83 15.08 14.21
C PHE A 241 -14.76 13.92 14.59
N VAL A 242 -15.99 14.27 14.93
CA VAL A 242 -17.11 13.35 15.24
C VAL A 242 -18.25 13.64 14.26
N ILE A 243 -18.83 12.62 13.64
CA ILE A 243 -20.03 12.75 12.82
C ILE A 243 -21.21 13.06 13.75
N THR A 244 -21.80 14.22 13.60
CA THR A 244 -22.95 14.67 14.41
C THR A 244 -24.26 14.66 13.63
N GLU A 245 -24.19 14.61 12.29
CA GLU A 245 -25.33 14.48 11.42
C GLU A 245 -24.93 13.72 10.15
N TRP A 246 -25.83 12.85 9.69
CA TRP A 246 -25.73 12.19 8.41
C TRP A 246 -27.10 12.12 7.76
N VAL A 247 -27.30 12.89 6.70
CA VAL A 247 -28.51 12.89 5.89
C VAL A 247 -28.25 12.07 4.64
N ALA A 248 -28.80 10.86 4.60
CA ALA A 248 -28.55 9.91 3.51
C ALA A 248 -28.84 10.52 2.13
N GLY A 249 -27.89 10.37 1.22
CA GLY A 249 -27.95 10.90 -0.15
C GLY A 249 -27.76 12.42 -0.25
N ASP A 250 -27.48 13.14 0.86
CA ASP A 250 -27.30 14.59 0.86
C ASP A 250 -25.95 15.01 1.44
N HIS A 251 -25.74 14.82 2.75
CA HIS A 251 -24.48 15.25 3.38
C HIS A 251 -24.20 14.60 4.73
N MET A 252 -22.96 14.77 5.21
CA MET A 252 -22.54 14.57 6.59
C MET A 252 -22.05 15.89 7.20
N THR A 253 -22.29 16.08 8.51
CA THR A 253 -21.75 17.19 9.31
C THR A 253 -20.90 16.63 10.44
N LEU A 254 -19.67 17.15 10.56
CA LEU A 254 -18.70 16.74 11.56
C LEU A 254 -18.31 17.95 12.43
N LEU A 255 -18.23 17.72 13.75
CA LEU A 255 -17.77 18.70 14.73
C LEU A 255 -16.47 18.22 15.39
N PRO A 256 -15.65 19.15 15.94
CA PRO A 256 -14.37 18.80 16.56
C PRO A 256 -14.53 17.84 17.74
N ASN A 257 -13.67 16.84 17.78
CA ASN A 257 -13.47 15.96 18.95
C ASN A 257 -12.71 16.74 20.05
N PRO A 258 -13.30 16.90 21.27
CA PRO A 258 -12.63 17.63 22.34
C PRO A 258 -11.38 16.92 22.87
N ASN A 259 -11.29 15.61 22.67
CA ASN A 259 -10.26 14.75 23.24
C ASN A 259 -9.24 14.28 22.20
N PHE A 260 -9.22 14.87 20.99
CA PHE A 260 -8.26 14.48 19.97
C PHE A 260 -6.83 14.70 20.48
N TYR A 261 -6.00 13.67 20.39
CA TYR A 261 -4.69 13.63 21.05
C TYR A 261 -3.66 14.65 20.50
N LYS A 262 -3.84 15.15 19.26
CA LYS A 262 -3.05 16.25 18.70
C LYS A 262 -3.59 17.63 19.10
N GLY A 263 -4.68 17.69 19.88
CA GLY A 263 -5.37 18.91 20.29
C GLY A 263 -6.59 19.24 19.41
N ARG A 264 -7.26 20.34 19.73
CA ARG A 264 -8.45 20.76 19.01
C ARG A 264 -8.15 21.10 17.55
N PRO A 265 -8.87 20.54 16.55
CA PRO A 265 -8.78 20.97 15.16
C PRO A 265 -9.01 22.49 14.97
N ILE A 266 -8.41 23.06 13.93
CA ILE A 266 -8.55 24.50 13.62
C ILE A 266 -9.97 24.85 13.19
N LEU A 267 -10.61 23.97 12.39
CA LEU A 267 -11.98 24.14 11.94
C LEU A 267 -12.97 23.86 13.07
N ASP A 268 -14.06 24.59 13.07
CA ASP A 268 -15.18 24.38 13.98
C ASP A 268 -16.25 23.45 13.40
N GLN A 269 -16.24 23.23 12.07
CA GLN A 269 -17.14 22.32 11.38
C GLN A 269 -16.55 21.88 10.04
N VAL A 270 -16.76 20.63 9.69
CA VAL A 270 -16.59 20.10 8.33
C VAL A 270 -17.95 19.58 7.85
N GLN A 271 -18.40 20.00 6.68
CA GLN A 271 -19.54 19.42 6.00
C GLN A 271 -19.07 18.73 4.71
N ILE A 272 -19.61 17.54 4.42
CA ILE A 272 -19.30 16.76 3.23
C ILE A 272 -20.60 16.47 2.51
N LYS A 273 -20.81 17.06 1.34
CA LYS A 273 -21.96 16.83 0.46
C LYS A 273 -21.69 15.66 -0.47
N PHE A 274 -22.75 14.98 -0.92
CA PHE A 274 -22.63 13.93 -1.93
C PHE A 274 -23.04 14.48 -3.29
N VAL A 275 -22.04 14.70 -4.17
CA VAL A 275 -22.22 15.31 -5.50
C VAL A 275 -21.60 14.39 -6.55
N PRO A 276 -22.40 13.44 -7.12
CA PRO A 276 -21.87 12.41 -8.03
C PRO A 276 -21.34 12.93 -9.36
N ASP A 277 -21.85 14.06 -9.84
CA ASP A 277 -21.53 14.60 -11.14
C ASP A 277 -20.42 15.66 -11.06
N PRO A 278 -19.24 15.45 -11.74
CA PRO A 278 -18.11 16.37 -11.66
C PRO A 278 -18.41 17.78 -12.21
N GLU A 279 -19.29 17.90 -13.23
CA GLU A 279 -19.67 19.21 -13.78
C GLU A 279 -20.50 20.00 -12.76
N THR A 280 -21.39 19.31 -12.03
CA THR A 280 -22.15 19.89 -10.92
C THR A 280 -21.21 20.33 -9.79
N ALA A 281 -20.23 19.50 -9.43
CA ALA A 281 -19.23 19.85 -8.42
C ALA A 281 -18.38 21.06 -8.85
N LEU A 282 -18.01 21.14 -10.12
CA LEU A 282 -17.27 22.26 -10.68
C LEU A 282 -18.08 23.57 -10.61
N ALA A 283 -19.37 23.51 -10.95
CA ALA A 283 -20.27 24.66 -10.80
C ALA A 283 -20.42 25.09 -9.33
N ALA A 284 -20.52 24.14 -8.40
CA ALA A 284 -20.60 24.42 -6.96
C ALA A 284 -19.30 25.03 -6.41
N LEU A 285 -18.13 24.63 -6.91
CA LEU A 285 -16.84 25.30 -6.60
C LEU A 285 -16.84 26.75 -7.11
N GLN A 286 -17.33 27.01 -8.33
CA GLN A 286 -17.38 28.36 -8.90
C GLN A 286 -18.34 29.30 -8.14
N THR A 287 -19.43 28.77 -7.59
CA THR A 287 -20.39 29.55 -6.80
C THR A 287 -19.99 29.66 -5.33
N GLY A 288 -19.04 28.86 -4.87
CA GLY A 288 -18.64 28.79 -3.46
C GLY A 288 -19.60 27.99 -2.59
N ASP A 289 -20.46 27.15 -3.19
CA ASP A 289 -21.34 26.24 -2.46
C ASP A 289 -20.60 25.04 -1.87
N ILE A 290 -19.42 24.73 -2.42
CA ILE A 290 -18.43 23.82 -1.86
C ILE A 290 -17.03 24.45 -1.94
N ASP A 291 -16.14 24.02 -1.06
CA ASP A 291 -14.77 24.52 -0.95
C ASP A 291 -13.75 23.62 -1.64
N TRP A 292 -14.04 22.32 -1.75
CA TRP A 292 -13.15 21.35 -2.39
C TRP A 292 -13.93 20.14 -2.93
N TYR A 293 -13.33 19.49 -3.96
CA TYR A 293 -13.80 18.25 -4.59
C TYR A 293 -12.61 17.39 -5.04
N PRO A 294 -12.50 16.13 -4.60
CA PRO A 294 -11.32 15.29 -4.86
C PRO A 294 -11.46 14.34 -6.07
N ASP A 295 -12.61 14.28 -6.71
CA ASP A 295 -12.99 13.21 -7.64
C ASP A 295 -12.94 13.62 -9.13
N PHE A 296 -12.18 14.67 -9.47
CA PHE A 296 -11.91 14.96 -10.87
C PHE A 296 -11.02 13.88 -11.50
N SER A 297 -11.24 13.63 -12.78
CA SER A 297 -10.43 12.70 -13.56
C SER A 297 -9.31 13.42 -14.31
N GLU A 298 -8.39 12.67 -14.89
CA GLU A 298 -7.32 13.22 -15.71
C GLU A 298 -7.83 14.04 -16.90
N SER A 299 -9.02 13.73 -17.44
CA SER A 299 -9.67 14.50 -18.50
C SER A 299 -10.19 15.88 -18.06
N ASP A 300 -10.35 16.10 -16.76
CA ASP A 300 -10.89 17.34 -16.22
C ASP A 300 -9.80 18.38 -15.90
N ILE A 301 -8.52 18.01 -15.97
CA ILE A 301 -7.38 18.88 -15.59
C ILE A 301 -7.41 20.20 -16.37
N GLU A 302 -7.65 20.17 -17.68
CA GLU A 302 -7.69 21.38 -18.50
C GLU A 302 -8.92 22.24 -18.16
N THR A 303 -10.08 21.60 -18.00
CA THR A 303 -11.36 22.29 -17.71
C THR A 303 -11.32 22.97 -16.34
N VAL A 304 -10.85 22.25 -15.31
CA VAL A 304 -10.72 22.82 -13.96
C VAL A 304 -9.61 23.89 -13.93
N GLY A 305 -8.49 23.63 -14.60
CA GLY A 305 -7.35 24.57 -14.67
C GLY A 305 -7.68 25.86 -15.41
N ALA A 306 -8.64 25.86 -16.31
CA ALA A 306 -9.10 27.07 -16.98
C ALA A 306 -9.83 28.06 -16.03
N LEU A 307 -10.19 27.64 -14.82
CA LEU A 307 -10.89 28.46 -13.82
C LEU A 307 -9.94 29.17 -12.84
N GLU A 308 -8.63 28.94 -12.96
CA GLU A 308 -7.64 29.66 -12.15
C GLU A 308 -7.79 31.20 -12.32
N PRO A 309 -7.69 32.03 -11.25
CA PRO A 309 -7.40 31.64 -9.87
C PRO A 309 -8.64 31.42 -8.99
N ALA A 310 -9.84 31.38 -9.54
CA ALA A 310 -11.08 31.24 -8.76
C ALA A 310 -11.24 29.83 -8.19
N VAL A 311 -10.89 28.81 -8.99
CA VAL A 311 -10.78 27.42 -8.58
C VAL A 311 -9.38 26.95 -8.91
N HIS A 312 -8.69 26.41 -7.92
CA HIS A 312 -7.36 25.83 -8.09
C HIS A 312 -7.47 24.35 -8.47
N VAL A 313 -6.68 23.94 -9.45
CA VAL A 313 -6.50 22.52 -9.76
C VAL A 313 -5.17 22.02 -9.18
N LEU A 314 -5.26 21.00 -8.35
CA LEU A 314 -4.08 20.32 -7.81
C LEU A 314 -4.03 18.90 -8.34
N VAL A 315 -2.94 18.57 -9.04
CA VAL A 315 -2.67 17.23 -9.57
C VAL A 315 -1.58 16.61 -8.69
N VAL A 316 -1.96 15.56 -7.95
CA VAL A 316 -1.09 14.88 -7.00
C VAL A 316 -0.78 13.49 -7.52
N PRO A 317 0.46 13.21 -7.99
CA PRO A 317 0.84 11.87 -8.37
C PRO A 317 0.64 10.90 -7.20
N ASN A 318 -0.14 9.85 -7.43
CA ASN A 318 -0.45 8.84 -6.41
C ASN A 318 0.39 7.57 -6.63
N PRO A 319 0.42 6.61 -5.68
CA PRO A 319 1.15 5.37 -5.84
C PRO A 319 0.44 4.35 -6.75
N GLU A 320 -0.14 4.81 -7.83
CA GLU A 320 -0.74 4.01 -8.88
C GLU A 320 -0.05 4.31 -10.20
N TRP A 321 -0.01 3.33 -11.09
CA TRP A 321 0.58 3.50 -12.42
C TRP A 321 -0.22 2.75 -13.46
N GLU A 322 -0.34 3.33 -14.61
CA GLU A 322 -0.74 2.63 -15.82
C GLU A 322 0.48 1.91 -16.37
N HIS A 323 0.35 0.63 -16.68
CA HIS A 323 1.44 -0.17 -17.21
C HIS A 323 0.96 -1.13 -18.30
N TYR A 324 1.86 -1.48 -19.18
CA TYR A 324 1.68 -2.52 -20.18
C TYR A 324 2.63 -3.68 -19.86
N PHE A 325 2.22 -4.89 -20.15
CA PHE A 325 3.02 -6.08 -19.90
C PHE A 325 2.76 -7.15 -20.95
N PHE A 326 3.71 -8.05 -21.06
CA PHE A 326 3.73 -9.12 -22.03
C PHE A 326 3.20 -10.41 -21.42
N ASN A 327 2.43 -11.20 -22.20
CA ASN A 327 2.16 -12.58 -21.84
C ASN A 327 3.45 -13.39 -22.05
N LEU A 328 4.08 -13.79 -20.95
CA LEU A 328 5.29 -14.61 -20.93
C LEU A 328 5.02 -16.03 -20.45
N GLY A 329 3.76 -16.43 -20.45
CA GLY A 329 3.30 -17.76 -20.04
C GLY A 329 3.98 -18.88 -20.82
N THR A 330 4.14 -20.02 -20.18
CA THR A 330 4.67 -21.24 -20.79
C THR A 330 3.90 -22.46 -20.35
N THR A 331 3.45 -23.26 -21.32
CA THR A 331 2.80 -24.55 -21.05
C THR A 331 3.79 -25.64 -20.63
N ALA A 332 5.08 -25.45 -20.97
CA ALA A 332 6.14 -26.39 -20.59
C ALA A 332 6.51 -26.33 -19.10
N GLY A 333 6.18 -25.23 -18.42
CA GLY A 333 6.60 -24.97 -17.05
C GLY A 333 8.10 -24.66 -16.93
N VAL A 334 8.51 -24.18 -15.74
CA VAL A 334 9.91 -23.88 -15.40
C VAL A 334 10.25 -24.55 -14.07
N ASP A 335 11.23 -25.45 -14.09
CA ASP A 335 11.75 -26.14 -12.89
C ASP A 335 10.66 -26.74 -11.96
N GLY A 336 9.56 -27.23 -12.55
CA GLY A 336 8.43 -27.80 -11.80
C GLY A 336 7.57 -26.81 -11.07
N LYS A 337 7.77 -25.50 -11.28
CA LYS A 337 6.96 -24.43 -10.73
C LYS A 337 5.79 -24.08 -11.68
N GLY A 338 4.92 -23.17 -11.26
CA GLY A 338 3.67 -22.84 -11.94
C GLY A 338 3.77 -22.73 -13.46
N MET A 339 2.77 -23.24 -14.14
CA MET A 339 2.65 -23.20 -15.60
C MET A 339 1.38 -22.45 -15.98
N ALA A 340 1.48 -21.61 -17.00
CA ALA A 340 0.29 -21.09 -17.66
C ALA A 340 -0.33 -22.17 -18.57
N ASP A 341 -1.64 -22.08 -18.82
CA ASP A 341 -2.32 -22.96 -19.79
C ASP A 341 -2.05 -22.57 -21.25
N VAL A 342 -1.41 -21.43 -21.46
CA VAL A 342 -1.09 -20.85 -22.78
C VAL A 342 0.37 -20.49 -22.87
N ASP A 343 0.93 -20.62 -24.07
CA ASP A 343 2.24 -20.05 -24.37
C ASP A 343 2.07 -18.58 -24.81
N GLY A 344 2.88 -17.70 -24.22
CA GLY A 344 2.94 -16.30 -24.65
C GLY A 344 3.45 -16.16 -26.08
N PHE A 345 3.22 -15.00 -26.69
CA PHE A 345 3.66 -14.70 -28.04
C PHE A 345 5.18 -14.85 -28.18
N CYS A 346 5.60 -15.76 -29.07
CA CYS A 346 6.98 -16.23 -29.15
C CYS A 346 8.04 -15.12 -29.22
N PRO A 347 7.86 -14.03 -30.02
CA PRO A 347 8.84 -12.94 -30.08
C PRO A 347 9.08 -12.23 -28.75
N PHE A 348 8.13 -12.24 -27.82
CA PHE A 348 8.27 -11.62 -26.50
C PHE A 348 9.25 -12.35 -25.58
N LYS A 349 9.67 -13.56 -25.90
CA LYS A 349 10.73 -14.29 -25.17
C LYS A 349 12.10 -13.62 -25.31
N ASP A 350 12.33 -12.87 -26.40
CA ASP A 350 13.57 -12.11 -26.61
C ASP A 350 13.48 -10.72 -25.94
N VAL A 351 14.38 -10.46 -25.00
CA VAL A 351 14.44 -9.18 -24.28
C VAL A 351 14.66 -7.98 -25.22
N ARG A 352 15.37 -8.18 -26.35
CA ARG A 352 15.60 -7.12 -27.34
C ARG A 352 14.30 -6.68 -27.99
N VAL A 353 13.36 -7.60 -28.23
CA VAL A 353 12.02 -7.28 -28.75
C VAL A 353 11.22 -6.51 -27.71
N ARG A 354 11.22 -6.94 -26.45
CA ARG A 354 10.52 -6.20 -25.37
C ARG A 354 11.09 -4.80 -25.19
N LYS A 355 12.43 -4.68 -25.20
CA LYS A 355 13.12 -3.38 -25.13
C LYS A 355 12.77 -2.49 -26.33
N ALA A 356 12.78 -3.02 -27.54
CA ALA A 356 12.43 -2.28 -28.76
C ALA A 356 11.00 -1.73 -28.69
N ILE A 357 10.03 -2.53 -28.20
CA ILE A 357 8.66 -2.06 -27.99
C ILE A 357 8.65 -0.91 -26.99
N THR A 358 9.36 -1.04 -25.86
CA THR A 358 9.44 0.00 -24.83
C THR A 358 10.02 1.31 -25.37
N LEU A 359 11.11 1.25 -26.14
CA LEU A 359 11.75 2.41 -26.76
C LEU A 359 10.91 3.02 -27.90
N GLY A 360 10.12 2.19 -28.58
CA GLY A 360 9.26 2.60 -29.68
C GLY A 360 8.00 3.35 -29.27
N ILE A 361 7.67 3.41 -27.99
CA ILE A 361 6.47 4.09 -27.46
C ILE A 361 6.85 5.46 -26.90
N ASN A 362 6.30 6.55 -27.44
CA ASN A 362 6.53 7.91 -26.98
C ASN A 362 5.65 8.26 -25.77
N ARG A 363 6.01 7.72 -24.61
CA ARG A 363 5.23 7.88 -23.37
C ARG A 363 5.12 9.32 -22.91
N GLN A 364 6.16 10.15 -23.10
CA GLN A 364 6.12 11.56 -22.74
C GLN A 364 5.08 12.33 -23.56
N ALA A 365 4.90 11.99 -24.83
CA ALA A 365 3.88 12.63 -25.65
C ALA A 365 2.45 12.42 -25.13
N PHE A 366 2.15 11.26 -24.52
CA PHE A 366 0.85 11.03 -23.87
C PHE A 366 0.66 11.90 -22.63
N ILE A 367 1.72 11.99 -21.81
CA ILE A 367 1.71 12.85 -20.62
C ILE A 367 1.46 14.30 -21.02
N ASP A 368 2.16 14.78 -22.04
CA ASP A 368 2.05 16.17 -22.48
C ASP A 368 0.67 16.48 -23.08
N SER A 369 0.11 15.55 -23.87
CA SER A 369 -1.14 15.80 -24.63
C SER A 369 -2.41 15.41 -23.88
N LEU A 370 -2.39 14.34 -23.08
CA LEU A 370 -3.59 13.81 -22.42
C LEU A 370 -3.64 14.11 -20.93
N LEU A 371 -2.48 14.44 -20.31
CA LEU A 371 -2.35 14.63 -18.88
C LEU A 371 -1.76 16.02 -18.54
N ALA A 372 -1.81 16.94 -19.51
CA ALA A 372 -1.33 18.33 -19.41
C ALA A 372 0.11 18.47 -18.84
N GLY A 373 0.97 17.47 -19.05
CA GLY A 373 2.34 17.44 -18.52
C GLY A 373 2.43 17.32 -16.99
N LYS A 374 1.35 16.92 -16.31
CA LYS A 374 1.23 16.95 -14.83
C LYS A 374 1.64 15.67 -14.12
N THR A 375 2.08 14.66 -14.85
CA THR A 375 2.56 13.39 -14.29
C THR A 375 3.90 12.99 -14.90
N VAL A 376 4.42 11.83 -14.53
CA VAL A 376 5.74 11.34 -14.96
C VAL A 376 5.66 9.90 -15.44
N VAL A 377 6.66 9.47 -16.23
CA VAL A 377 6.92 8.05 -16.49
C VAL A 377 7.79 7.53 -15.35
N PRO A 378 7.30 6.63 -14.49
CA PRO A 378 8.15 6.03 -13.46
C PRO A 378 9.12 5.00 -14.09
N ALA A 379 10.28 4.81 -13.47
CA ALA A 379 11.22 3.78 -13.92
C ALA A 379 10.74 2.37 -13.58
N THR A 380 10.08 2.23 -12.44
CA THR A 380 9.59 0.96 -11.89
C THR A 380 8.21 1.14 -11.26
N GLN A 381 7.59 0.03 -10.92
CA GLN A 381 6.31 0.01 -10.23
C GLN A 381 6.40 0.35 -8.73
N TRP A 382 7.59 0.50 -8.16
CA TRP A 382 7.78 0.96 -6.79
C TRP A 382 8.11 2.44 -6.78
N VAL A 383 7.32 3.20 -6.03
CA VAL A 383 7.41 4.66 -5.93
C VAL A 383 7.64 5.09 -4.47
N GLY A 384 7.86 6.38 -4.22
CA GLY A 384 8.09 6.91 -2.88
C GLY A 384 9.35 6.33 -2.21
N ALA A 385 9.26 5.99 -0.94
CA ALA A 385 10.38 5.47 -0.13
C ALA A 385 10.96 4.14 -0.67
N TRP A 386 10.15 3.37 -1.41
CA TRP A 386 10.55 2.09 -1.97
C TRP A 386 11.06 2.18 -3.42
N ALA A 387 11.04 3.37 -4.03
CA ALA A 387 11.54 3.57 -5.39
C ALA A 387 13.03 3.26 -5.49
N ASN A 388 13.42 2.53 -6.54
CA ASN A 388 14.83 2.39 -6.90
C ASN A 388 15.30 3.64 -7.64
N THR A 389 15.82 4.61 -6.90
CA THR A 389 16.24 5.92 -7.44
C THR A 389 17.47 5.87 -8.35
N SER A 390 18.15 4.73 -8.43
CA SER A 390 19.26 4.54 -9.36
C SER A 390 18.81 4.27 -10.80
N LEU A 391 17.54 3.94 -11.00
CA LEU A 391 16.95 3.66 -12.30
C LEU A 391 16.27 4.90 -12.86
N GLN A 392 16.33 5.05 -14.18
CA GLN A 392 15.61 6.09 -14.91
C GLN A 392 14.80 5.44 -16.03
N PRO A 393 13.59 5.89 -16.35
CA PRO A 393 12.82 5.35 -17.45
C PRO A 393 13.54 5.59 -18.78
N ASP A 394 13.52 4.60 -19.65
CA ASP A 394 14.06 4.78 -21.00
C ASP A 394 13.27 5.87 -21.75
N ALA A 395 13.99 6.76 -22.42
CA ALA A 395 13.38 7.72 -23.32
C ALA A 395 12.91 7.07 -24.62
N TYR A 396 11.97 7.73 -25.31
CA TYR A 396 11.59 7.34 -26.67
C TYR A 396 12.82 7.39 -27.60
N ASP A 397 13.09 6.25 -28.25
CA ASP A 397 14.19 6.11 -29.22
C ASP A 397 13.77 5.17 -30.36
N LYS A 398 13.14 5.75 -31.36
CA LYS A 398 12.72 5.03 -32.58
C LYS A 398 13.88 4.31 -33.27
N ALA A 399 15.03 4.98 -33.43
CA ALA A 399 16.17 4.41 -34.16
C ALA A 399 16.81 3.25 -33.37
N GLY A 400 16.92 3.39 -32.03
CA GLY A 400 17.36 2.31 -31.15
C GLY A 400 16.40 1.12 -31.16
N ALA A 401 15.10 1.37 -31.21
CA ALA A 401 14.07 0.32 -31.32
C ALA A 401 14.21 -0.47 -32.64
N GLU A 402 14.33 0.23 -33.76
CA GLU A 402 14.54 -0.39 -35.09
C GLU A 402 15.82 -1.24 -35.12
N ALA A 403 16.93 -0.73 -34.60
CA ALA A 403 18.20 -1.44 -34.53
C ALA A 403 18.12 -2.73 -33.70
N LEU A 404 17.45 -2.68 -32.53
CA LEU A 404 17.24 -3.86 -31.67
C LEU A 404 16.40 -4.93 -32.38
N LEU A 405 15.35 -4.54 -33.13
CA LEU A 405 14.52 -5.48 -33.88
C LEU A 405 15.34 -6.16 -34.98
N GLU A 406 16.20 -5.43 -35.70
CA GLU A 406 17.10 -5.98 -36.70
C GLU A 406 18.14 -6.92 -36.05
N GLU A 407 18.75 -6.55 -34.92
CA GLU A 407 19.65 -7.41 -34.16
C GLU A 407 18.95 -8.69 -33.67
N ALA A 408 17.67 -8.59 -33.33
CA ALA A 408 16.86 -9.76 -32.93
C ALA A 408 16.43 -10.61 -34.16
N GLY A 409 16.75 -10.19 -35.37
CA GLY A 409 16.47 -10.91 -36.61
C GLY A 409 15.09 -10.61 -37.23
N TYR A 410 14.42 -9.53 -36.79
CA TYR A 410 13.13 -9.08 -37.33
C TYR A 410 13.34 -7.96 -38.36
N THR A 411 13.26 -8.28 -39.62
CA THR A 411 13.43 -7.34 -40.75
C THR A 411 12.10 -6.88 -41.33
N LEU A 412 12.07 -5.67 -41.88
CA LEU A 412 10.86 -5.09 -42.44
C LEU A 412 10.41 -5.84 -43.69
N GLY A 413 9.19 -6.38 -43.69
CA GLY A 413 8.57 -7.05 -44.81
C GLY A 413 7.98 -6.08 -45.86
N ALA A 414 7.59 -6.61 -46.99
CA ALA A 414 6.94 -5.83 -48.07
C ALA A 414 5.54 -5.30 -47.67
N ASP A 415 4.96 -5.87 -46.64
CA ASP A 415 3.68 -5.47 -46.03
C ASP A 415 3.83 -4.35 -44.98
N GLY A 416 5.06 -3.88 -44.75
CA GLY A 416 5.35 -2.86 -43.74
C GLY A 416 5.47 -3.40 -42.33
N ILE A 417 5.32 -4.71 -42.10
CA ILE A 417 5.45 -5.36 -40.80
C ILE A 417 6.80 -6.10 -40.74
N ARG A 418 7.42 -6.15 -39.59
CA ARG A 418 8.67 -6.91 -39.39
C ARG A 418 8.38 -8.40 -39.22
N HIS A 419 9.23 -9.20 -39.83
CA HIS A 419 9.22 -10.66 -39.83
C HIS A 419 10.53 -11.20 -39.30
N GLY A 420 10.50 -12.27 -38.53
CA GLY A 420 11.69 -12.96 -38.06
C GLY A 420 11.38 -14.40 -37.65
N MET A 421 12.44 -15.17 -37.43
CA MET A 421 12.31 -16.58 -37.06
C MET A 421 12.16 -16.71 -35.54
N CYS A 422 11.04 -17.27 -35.08
CA CYS A 422 10.87 -17.64 -33.71
C CYS A 422 10.58 -19.14 -33.61
N ASN A 423 11.41 -19.89 -32.88
CA ASN A 423 11.34 -21.37 -32.78
C ASN A 423 11.27 -22.07 -34.15
N GLY A 424 11.97 -21.53 -35.16
CA GLY A 424 11.98 -22.09 -36.53
C GLY A 424 10.76 -21.76 -37.39
N VAL A 425 9.87 -20.88 -36.90
CA VAL A 425 8.69 -20.42 -37.65
C VAL A 425 8.86 -18.96 -37.99
N ASP A 426 8.61 -18.60 -39.26
CA ASP A 426 8.55 -17.19 -39.68
C ASP A 426 7.36 -16.51 -39.00
N THR A 427 7.66 -15.50 -38.18
CA THR A 427 6.69 -14.86 -37.31
C THR A 427 6.67 -13.36 -37.52
N LYS A 428 5.49 -12.82 -37.83
CA LYS A 428 5.26 -11.39 -37.91
C LYS A 428 5.23 -10.76 -36.52
N LEU A 429 5.77 -9.57 -36.39
CA LEU A 429 5.53 -8.74 -35.20
C LEU A 429 4.13 -8.11 -35.25
N SER A 430 3.13 -8.95 -35.10
CA SER A 430 1.71 -8.63 -35.16
C SER A 430 1.01 -9.31 -33.99
N PHE A 431 0.50 -8.53 -33.02
CA PHE A 431 -0.06 -9.07 -31.79
C PHE A 431 -1.23 -8.26 -31.26
N ASN A 432 -2.05 -8.91 -30.43
CA ASN A 432 -3.18 -8.31 -29.77
C ASN A 432 -2.76 -7.66 -28.46
N PHE A 433 -3.26 -6.45 -28.22
CA PHE A 433 -3.17 -5.77 -26.94
C PHE A 433 -4.54 -5.65 -26.33
N GLU A 434 -4.71 -6.07 -25.09
CA GLU A 434 -6.00 -6.02 -24.41
C GLU A 434 -5.98 -5.05 -23.23
N THR A 435 -7.02 -4.22 -23.15
CA THR A 435 -7.24 -3.28 -22.05
C THR A 435 -8.73 -3.03 -21.86
N THR A 436 -9.12 -2.24 -20.84
CA THR A 436 -10.52 -1.93 -20.59
C THR A 436 -11.07 -0.84 -21.51
N THR A 437 -12.39 -0.62 -21.47
CA THR A 437 -13.11 0.38 -22.27
C THR A 437 -12.99 1.81 -21.73
N LYS A 438 -12.15 2.06 -20.69
CA LYS A 438 -11.94 3.41 -20.15
C LYS A 438 -11.34 4.32 -21.25
N GLN A 439 -11.93 5.50 -21.48
CA GLN A 439 -11.60 6.35 -22.64
C GLN A 439 -10.11 6.68 -22.72
N ILE A 440 -9.47 7.09 -21.62
CA ILE A 440 -8.02 7.38 -21.60
C ILE A 440 -7.18 6.19 -22.08
N ARG A 441 -7.58 4.95 -21.81
CA ARG A 441 -6.90 3.74 -22.28
C ARG A 441 -7.10 3.51 -23.77
N VAL A 442 -8.28 3.84 -24.28
CA VAL A 442 -8.57 3.81 -25.73
C VAL A 442 -7.65 4.78 -26.45
N ASP A 443 -7.56 6.02 -25.98
CA ASP A 443 -6.78 7.09 -26.60
C ASP A 443 -5.27 6.77 -26.57
N ILE A 444 -4.75 6.29 -25.44
CA ILE A 444 -3.35 5.86 -25.31
C ILE A 444 -3.06 4.66 -26.23
N ALA A 445 -3.95 3.67 -26.30
CA ALA A 445 -3.74 2.50 -27.15
C ALA A 445 -3.68 2.87 -28.64
N LEU A 446 -4.48 3.83 -29.09
CA LEU A 446 -4.42 4.35 -30.46
C LEU A 446 -3.11 5.10 -30.75
N ALA A 447 -2.61 5.86 -29.79
CA ALA A 447 -1.32 6.54 -29.93
C ALA A 447 -0.16 5.53 -29.98
N VAL A 448 -0.18 4.50 -29.10
CA VAL A 448 0.80 3.40 -29.13
C VAL A 448 0.75 2.63 -30.45
N GLN A 449 -0.44 2.38 -30.99
CA GLN A 449 -0.59 1.76 -32.33
C GLN A 449 0.12 2.58 -33.41
N SER A 450 -0.05 3.89 -33.37
CA SER A 450 0.62 4.80 -34.33
C SER A 450 2.15 4.77 -34.15
N ASP A 451 2.65 4.79 -32.93
CA ASP A 451 4.08 4.76 -32.65
C ASP A 451 4.73 3.45 -33.08
N LEU A 452 4.14 2.32 -32.73
CA LEU A 452 4.69 1.00 -33.02
C LEU A 452 4.62 0.68 -34.53
N ALA A 453 3.61 1.20 -35.24
CA ALA A 453 3.54 1.10 -36.73
C ALA A 453 4.76 1.76 -37.39
N GLN A 454 5.31 2.84 -36.82
CA GLN A 454 6.48 3.53 -37.36
C GLN A 454 7.77 2.70 -37.33
N ILE A 455 7.82 1.67 -36.46
CA ILE A 455 8.96 0.74 -36.36
C ILE A 455 8.64 -0.65 -36.92
N GLY A 456 7.51 -0.78 -37.69
CA GLY A 456 7.12 -2.00 -38.38
C GLY A 456 6.47 -3.06 -37.47
N ILE A 457 5.78 -2.65 -36.41
CA ILE A 457 5.01 -3.52 -35.52
C ILE A 457 3.52 -3.28 -35.71
N GLU A 458 2.75 -4.33 -35.94
CA GLU A 458 1.29 -4.28 -35.95
C GLU A 458 0.71 -4.54 -34.56
N PHE A 459 0.38 -3.47 -33.86
CA PHE A 459 -0.28 -3.50 -32.53
C PHE A 459 -1.80 -3.41 -32.72
N LYS A 460 -2.54 -4.37 -32.19
CA LYS A 460 -4.00 -4.51 -32.38
C LYS A 460 -4.72 -4.33 -31.06
N PRO A 461 -5.16 -3.10 -30.71
CA PRO A 461 -5.87 -2.87 -29.46
C PRO A 461 -7.27 -3.51 -29.46
N ILE A 462 -7.60 -4.15 -28.34
CA ILE A 462 -8.88 -4.74 -28.03
C ILE A 462 -9.36 -4.12 -26.70
N HIS A 463 -10.58 -3.61 -26.70
CA HIS A 463 -11.17 -2.97 -25.53
C HIS A 463 -12.27 -3.84 -24.95
N THR A 464 -12.02 -4.40 -23.75
CA THR A 464 -12.90 -5.37 -23.08
C THR A 464 -13.54 -4.73 -21.86
N PRO A 465 -14.85 -4.95 -21.61
CA PRO A 465 -15.47 -4.52 -20.36
C PRO A 465 -14.72 -5.04 -19.13
N ALA A 466 -14.55 -4.20 -18.12
CA ALA A 466 -13.75 -4.51 -16.93
C ALA A 466 -14.19 -5.81 -16.22
N GLY A 467 -15.51 -6.06 -16.14
CA GLY A 467 -16.03 -7.29 -15.53
C GLY A 467 -15.67 -8.58 -16.27
N THR A 468 -15.34 -8.52 -17.58
CA THR A 468 -14.82 -9.65 -18.35
C THR A 468 -13.29 -9.70 -18.28
N PHE A 469 -12.66 -8.53 -18.37
CA PHE A 469 -11.21 -8.40 -18.37
C PHE A 469 -10.59 -8.91 -17.06
N PHE A 470 -11.14 -8.50 -15.91
CA PHE A 470 -10.68 -8.82 -14.55
C PHE A 470 -11.40 -10.00 -13.90
N ALA A 471 -12.34 -10.65 -14.57
CA ALA A 471 -13.02 -11.82 -13.99
C ALA A 471 -12.00 -12.88 -13.53
N SER A 472 -12.37 -13.72 -12.57
CA SER A 472 -11.50 -14.78 -12.10
C SER A 472 -11.17 -15.79 -13.22
N TYR A 473 -10.13 -16.59 -13.03
CA TYR A 473 -9.81 -17.68 -13.96
C TYR A 473 -11.01 -18.62 -14.14
N SER A 474 -11.67 -18.98 -13.04
CA SER A 474 -12.84 -19.87 -13.05
C SER A 474 -14.04 -19.30 -13.80
N ASP A 475 -14.17 -17.98 -13.83
CA ASP A 475 -15.22 -17.27 -14.58
C ASP A 475 -14.78 -16.93 -16.02
N GLY A 476 -13.60 -17.40 -16.43
CA GLY A 476 -13.08 -17.22 -17.78
C GLY A 476 -12.53 -15.84 -18.07
N GLY A 477 -12.10 -15.11 -17.04
CA GLY A 477 -11.48 -13.77 -17.16
C GLY A 477 -10.32 -13.76 -18.12
N ASN A 478 -10.19 -12.69 -18.92
CA ASN A 478 -9.19 -12.63 -19.98
C ASN A 478 -7.77 -12.59 -19.44
N LEU A 479 -7.54 -11.78 -18.39
CA LEU A 479 -6.21 -11.66 -17.77
C LEU A 479 -5.71 -12.97 -17.16
N PRO A 480 -6.39 -13.58 -16.18
CA PRO A 480 -5.86 -14.78 -15.53
C PRO A 480 -5.84 -16.01 -16.47
N SER A 481 -6.62 -15.99 -17.57
CA SER A 481 -6.61 -17.06 -18.57
C SER A 481 -5.59 -16.84 -19.69
N GLY A 482 -4.83 -15.74 -19.70
CA GLY A 482 -3.83 -15.43 -20.71
C GLY A 482 -4.39 -15.20 -22.12
N LYS A 483 -5.64 -14.74 -22.25
CA LYS A 483 -6.29 -14.50 -23.56
C LYS A 483 -5.83 -13.21 -24.22
N PHE A 484 -4.54 -12.91 -24.14
CA PHE A 484 -3.91 -11.72 -24.71
C PHE A 484 -2.46 -12.04 -25.07
N ASP A 485 -1.89 -11.28 -26.02
CA ASP A 485 -0.45 -11.30 -26.26
C ASP A 485 0.25 -10.25 -25.37
N MET A 486 -0.34 -9.07 -25.28
CA MET A 486 0.06 -7.97 -24.42
C MET A 486 -1.18 -7.37 -23.77
N ALA A 487 -1.07 -6.90 -22.53
CA ALA A 487 -2.20 -6.27 -21.84
C ALA A 487 -1.76 -5.02 -21.06
N GLY A 488 -2.74 -4.19 -20.66
CA GLY A 488 -2.47 -3.01 -19.87
C GLY A 488 -3.63 -2.56 -19.01
N TYR A 489 -3.30 -2.13 -17.77
CA TYR A 489 -4.24 -1.58 -16.82
C TYR A 489 -3.52 -0.80 -15.71
N THR A 490 -4.28 -0.15 -14.84
CA THR A 490 -3.74 0.52 -13.64
C THR A 490 -3.55 -0.48 -12.52
N THR A 491 -2.37 -0.52 -11.93
CA THR A 491 -2.09 -1.18 -10.66
C THR A 491 -1.76 -0.15 -9.62
N GLY A 492 -2.28 -0.34 -8.41
CA GLY A 492 -1.98 0.48 -7.26
C GLY A 492 -1.06 -0.25 -6.29
N TRP A 493 -0.63 0.47 -5.29
CA TRP A 493 0.40 0.09 -4.40
C TRP A 493 -0.05 0.21 -2.94
N TYR A 494 0.35 -0.72 -2.16
CA TYR A 494 0.20 -0.65 -0.70
C TYR A 494 1.46 -0.04 -0.08
N PRO A 495 1.36 0.53 1.13
CA PRO A 495 2.51 1.12 1.83
C PRO A 495 3.68 0.15 2.02
N ASP A 496 3.40 -1.14 2.18
CA ASP A 496 4.45 -2.16 2.17
C ASP A 496 4.73 -2.66 0.76
N PRO A 497 6.01 -2.72 0.32
CA PRO A 497 6.38 -3.05 -1.05
C PRO A 497 6.05 -4.48 -1.46
N MET A 498 5.79 -5.37 -0.50
CA MET A 498 5.54 -6.78 -0.75
C MET A 498 4.07 -7.18 -0.64
N SER A 499 3.20 -6.26 -0.24
CA SER A 499 1.75 -6.52 -0.26
C SER A 499 1.29 -6.77 -1.70
N GLY A 500 0.82 -7.98 -1.99
CA GLY A 500 0.37 -8.41 -3.31
C GLY A 500 1.47 -8.65 -4.37
N VAL A 501 2.75 -8.39 -4.08
CA VAL A 501 3.81 -8.54 -5.09
C VAL A 501 4.10 -10.00 -5.41
N LEU A 502 4.19 -10.87 -4.41
CA LEU A 502 4.35 -12.30 -4.65
C LEU A 502 3.13 -12.88 -5.39
N ASP A 503 1.94 -12.38 -5.11
CA ASP A 503 0.71 -12.77 -5.81
C ASP A 503 0.72 -12.34 -7.28
N SER A 504 1.42 -11.28 -7.62
CA SER A 504 1.52 -10.82 -9.00
C SER A 504 2.66 -11.45 -9.79
N TRP A 505 3.81 -11.71 -9.15
CA TRP A 505 5.06 -12.03 -9.82
C TRP A 505 5.55 -13.46 -9.63
N SER A 506 5.12 -14.19 -8.57
CA SER A 506 5.65 -15.52 -8.33
C SER A 506 5.10 -16.56 -9.31
N CYS A 507 5.91 -17.55 -9.62
CA CYS A 507 5.50 -18.71 -10.41
C CYS A 507 4.28 -19.40 -9.81
N ASP A 508 4.22 -19.48 -8.48
CA ASP A 508 3.11 -20.11 -7.76
C ASP A 508 1.79 -19.32 -7.84
N ALA A 509 1.83 -18.05 -8.21
CA ALA A 509 0.62 -17.24 -8.33
C ALA A 509 -0.08 -17.35 -9.69
N ILE A 510 0.50 -18.06 -10.66
CA ILE A 510 -0.08 -18.22 -12.00
C ILE A 510 -1.33 -19.10 -11.93
N ALA A 511 -2.45 -18.55 -12.43
CA ALA A 511 -3.68 -19.35 -12.58
C ALA A 511 -3.57 -20.33 -13.75
N ASN A 512 -4.06 -21.54 -13.56
CA ASN A 512 -4.14 -22.57 -14.59
C ASN A 512 -5.22 -23.59 -14.24
N VAL A 513 -5.46 -24.56 -15.11
CA VAL A 513 -6.48 -25.60 -14.92
C VAL A 513 -6.32 -26.39 -13.61
N ASN A 514 -5.10 -26.55 -13.11
CA ASN A 514 -4.80 -27.25 -11.86
C ASN A 514 -4.80 -26.33 -10.63
N LYS A 515 -4.68 -25.00 -10.84
CA LYS A 515 -4.66 -23.96 -9.80
C LYS A 515 -5.51 -22.74 -10.22
N PRO A 516 -6.84 -22.89 -10.27
CA PRO A 516 -7.72 -21.80 -10.73
C PRO A 516 -7.77 -20.59 -9.79
N SER A 517 -7.23 -20.71 -8.58
CA SER A 517 -7.13 -19.64 -7.59
C SER A 517 -5.88 -18.77 -7.74
N GLY A 518 -5.08 -18.97 -8.78
CA GLY A 518 -3.94 -18.08 -9.06
C GLY A 518 -4.41 -16.67 -9.44
N VAL A 519 -3.63 -15.67 -9.08
CA VAL A 519 -3.97 -14.24 -9.25
C VAL A 519 -2.94 -13.47 -10.07
N SER A 520 -1.84 -14.12 -10.52
CA SER A 520 -0.84 -13.47 -11.37
C SER A 520 -1.41 -13.18 -12.75
N ASN A 521 -1.39 -11.90 -13.13
CA ASN A 521 -1.81 -11.46 -14.46
C ASN A 521 -0.66 -11.39 -15.47
N TYR A 522 0.60 -11.43 -15.01
CA TYR A 522 1.78 -11.39 -15.88
C TYR A 522 2.09 -12.74 -16.54
N LEU A 523 1.58 -13.82 -15.97
CA LEU A 523 1.83 -15.22 -16.40
C LEU A 523 3.32 -15.55 -16.52
N LEU A 524 4.18 -14.73 -15.93
CA LEU A 524 5.63 -14.90 -15.90
C LEU A 524 6.01 -15.89 -14.79
N CYS A 525 6.72 -16.94 -15.15
CA CYS A 525 7.43 -17.76 -14.18
C CYS A 525 8.94 -17.60 -14.37
N ASP A 526 9.58 -16.89 -13.45
CA ASP A 526 11.02 -16.71 -13.39
C ASP A 526 11.54 -17.07 -11.98
N PRO A 527 12.11 -18.27 -11.80
CA PRO A 527 12.60 -18.71 -10.49
C PRO A 527 13.68 -17.80 -9.87
N ALA A 528 14.49 -17.12 -10.70
CA ALA A 528 15.48 -16.18 -10.20
C ALA A 528 14.80 -14.92 -9.61
N LEU A 529 13.72 -14.45 -10.23
CA LEU A 529 12.93 -13.37 -9.69
C LEU A 529 12.20 -13.79 -8.40
N ASP A 530 11.65 -15.01 -8.34
CA ASP A 530 11.03 -15.56 -7.13
C ASP A 530 11.99 -15.50 -5.94
N GLU A 531 13.25 -15.96 -6.11
CA GLU A 531 14.27 -15.92 -5.06
C GLU A 531 14.57 -14.49 -4.61
N MET A 532 14.68 -13.54 -5.54
CA MET A 532 14.92 -12.12 -5.22
C MET A 532 13.76 -11.51 -4.43
N LEU A 533 12.52 -11.80 -4.81
CA LEU A 533 11.32 -11.28 -4.13
C LEU A 533 11.15 -11.93 -2.75
N LEU A 534 11.44 -13.21 -2.58
CA LEU A 534 11.43 -13.88 -1.28
C LEU A 534 12.46 -13.28 -0.32
N ALA A 535 13.63 -12.84 -0.84
CA ALA A 535 14.65 -12.18 -0.02
C ALA A 535 14.13 -10.85 0.60
N VAL A 536 13.22 -10.14 -0.06
CA VAL A 536 12.59 -8.92 0.50
C VAL A 536 11.75 -9.24 1.74
N ASN A 537 11.17 -10.43 1.82
CA ASN A 537 10.37 -10.89 2.95
C ASN A 537 11.18 -11.65 4.03
N ALA A 538 12.51 -11.73 3.89
CA ALA A 538 13.36 -12.44 4.85
C ALA A 538 13.73 -11.61 6.09
N SER A 539 13.34 -10.35 6.17
CA SER A 539 13.68 -9.44 7.27
C SER A 539 12.52 -8.50 7.60
N THR A 540 12.45 -8.03 8.84
CA THR A 540 11.59 -6.92 9.26
C THR A 540 12.32 -5.56 9.21
N ASP A 541 13.62 -5.55 8.95
CA ASP A 541 14.42 -4.32 8.83
C ASP A 541 14.14 -3.64 7.48
N PRO A 542 13.58 -2.41 7.45
CA PRO A 542 13.25 -1.73 6.21
C PRO A 542 14.45 -1.48 5.28
N ALA A 543 15.65 -1.24 5.83
CA ALA A 543 16.85 -1.00 5.03
C ALA A 543 17.32 -2.29 4.33
N VAL A 544 17.28 -3.42 5.01
CA VAL A 544 17.58 -4.74 4.44
C VAL A 544 16.58 -5.09 3.35
N ARG A 545 15.29 -4.88 3.60
CA ARG A 545 14.21 -5.09 2.64
C ARG A 545 14.36 -4.20 1.41
N LYS A 546 14.66 -2.91 1.63
CA LYS A 546 14.87 -1.96 0.52
C LYS A 546 16.02 -2.38 -0.38
N ALA A 547 17.15 -2.78 0.20
CA ALA A 547 18.30 -3.25 -0.56
C ALA A 547 17.99 -4.51 -1.40
N ALA A 548 17.24 -5.47 -0.84
CA ALA A 548 16.78 -6.65 -1.56
C ALA A 548 15.78 -6.28 -2.68
N LEU A 549 14.86 -5.37 -2.41
CA LEU A 549 13.90 -4.88 -3.40
C LEU A 549 14.59 -4.16 -4.56
N ASP A 550 15.65 -3.39 -4.30
CA ASP A 550 16.42 -2.71 -5.35
C ASP A 550 17.06 -3.70 -6.33
N VAL A 551 17.49 -4.88 -5.85
CA VAL A 551 17.99 -5.97 -6.71
C VAL A 551 16.86 -6.52 -7.59
N ALA A 552 15.72 -6.85 -7.01
CA ALA A 552 14.57 -7.39 -7.74
C ALA A 552 14.00 -6.38 -8.77
N THR A 553 13.87 -5.11 -8.38
CA THR A 553 13.36 -4.06 -9.27
C THR A 553 14.29 -3.80 -10.45
N LYS A 554 15.61 -3.81 -10.21
CA LYS A 554 16.60 -3.70 -11.27
C LYS A 554 16.49 -4.86 -12.25
N TYR A 555 16.33 -6.07 -11.74
CA TYR A 555 16.17 -7.26 -12.57
C TYR A 555 14.92 -7.18 -13.45
N ILE A 556 13.76 -6.80 -12.89
CA ILE A 556 12.51 -6.58 -13.63
C ILE A 556 12.71 -5.52 -14.73
N PHE A 557 13.35 -4.40 -14.39
CA PHE A 557 13.62 -3.30 -15.31
C PHE A 557 14.52 -3.73 -16.48
N GLU A 558 15.65 -4.38 -16.20
CA GLU A 558 16.62 -4.82 -17.21
C GLU A 558 16.07 -5.93 -18.14
N ASN A 559 15.09 -6.70 -17.65
CA ASN A 559 14.42 -7.73 -18.44
C ASN A 559 13.19 -7.21 -19.19
N TYR A 560 12.80 -5.94 -19.00
CA TYR A 560 11.64 -5.35 -19.69
C TYR A 560 10.37 -6.18 -19.55
N TYR A 561 10.09 -6.70 -18.35
CA TYR A 561 8.89 -7.49 -18.12
C TYR A 561 7.63 -6.64 -18.13
N VAL A 562 7.75 -5.36 -17.76
CA VAL A 562 6.68 -4.36 -17.79
C VAL A 562 7.14 -3.08 -18.47
N ILE A 563 6.21 -2.38 -19.11
CA ILE A 563 6.38 -1.03 -19.66
C ILE A 563 5.59 -0.09 -18.78
N MET A 564 6.27 0.75 -18.03
CA MET A 564 5.64 1.80 -17.22
C MET A 564 5.16 2.91 -18.16
N MET A 565 3.86 3.15 -18.22
CA MET A 565 3.27 4.14 -19.12
C MET A 565 3.27 5.53 -18.51
N TYR A 566 2.62 5.68 -17.35
CA TYR A 566 2.65 6.90 -16.54
C TYR A 566 2.20 6.62 -15.11
N GLN A 567 2.63 7.47 -14.19
CA GLN A 567 2.12 7.47 -12.82
C GLN A 567 0.76 8.14 -12.82
N ARG A 568 -0.25 7.51 -12.18
CA ARG A 568 -1.58 8.09 -12.01
C ARG A 568 -1.52 9.26 -11.03
N ALA A 569 -2.53 10.08 -11.05
CA ALA A 569 -2.66 11.20 -10.14
C ALA A 569 -4.10 11.35 -9.65
N ASN A 570 -4.24 11.81 -8.42
CA ASN A 570 -5.50 12.33 -7.90
C ASN A 570 -5.61 13.80 -8.33
N ILE A 571 -6.79 14.20 -8.77
CA ILE A 571 -7.06 15.55 -9.23
C ILE A 571 -8.07 16.20 -8.30
N TYR A 572 -7.63 17.25 -7.62
CA TYR A 572 -8.42 18.01 -6.66
C TYR A 572 -8.74 19.38 -7.23
N GLY A 573 -10.01 19.82 -7.10
CA GLY A 573 -10.39 21.20 -7.27
C GLY A 573 -10.72 21.84 -5.92
N TYR A 574 -10.24 23.05 -5.66
CA TYR A 574 -10.53 23.77 -4.42
C TYR A 574 -10.54 25.28 -4.63
N VAL A 575 -11.27 25.99 -3.77
CA VAL A 575 -11.38 27.45 -3.81
C VAL A 575 -10.33 28.12 -2.92
N ASP A 576 -9.95 29.37 -3.24
CA ASP A 576 -8.88 30.10 -2.56
C ASP A 576 -9.09 30.29 -1.04
N ARG A 577 -10.32 30.25 -0.56
CA ARG A 577 -10.57 30.39 0.88
C ARG A 577 -10.22 29.13 1.68
N PHE A 578 -10.21 27.94 1.08
CA PHE A 578 -9.84 26.69 1.74
C PHE A 578 -8.32 26.52 1.78
N VAL A 579 -7.80 26.19 2.94
CA VAL A 579 -6.40 25.92 3.17
C VAL A 579 -6.27 24.47 3.65
N PRO A 580 -6.05 23.50 2.74
CA PRO A 580 -5.77 22.11 3.12
C PRO A 580 -4.44 22.02 3.88
N GLY A 581 -4.29 20.97 4.68
CA GLY A 581 -2.98 20.59 5.21
C GLY A 581 -2.02 20.13 4.09
N PRO A 582 -0.74 19.91 4.37
CA PRO A 582 0.15 19.27 3.43
C PRO A 582 -0.32 17.83 3.15
N PHE A 583 -0.42 17.46 1.88
CA PHE A 583 -0.75 16.11 1.47
C PHE A 583 -0.03 15.74 0.17
N GLY A 584 0.13 14.45 -0.08
CA GLY A 584 0.83 13.91 -1.24
C GLY A 584 0.15 12.67 -1.77
N GLY A 585 0.80 11.99 -2.71
CA GLY A 585 0.25 10.78 -3.32
C GLY A 585 0.13 9.59 -2.35
N PHE A 586 0.85 9.61 -1.24
CA PHE A 586 0.83 8.57 -0.21
C PHE A 586 -0.11 8.88 0.95
N SER A 587 -0.84 9.98 0.88
CA SER A 587 -1.90 10.32 1.82
C SER A 587 -3.10 10.85 1.04
N ASN A 588 -4.29 10.71 1.58
CA ASN A 588 -5.45 11.43 1.06
C ASN A 588 -5.43 12.87 1.60
N MET A 589 -6.24 13.76 1.05
CA MET A 589 -6.36 15.13 1.58
C MET A 589 -6.79 15.13 3.06
N ASP A 590 -7.57 14.11 3.45
CA ASP A 590 -8.24 14.02 4.75
C ASP A 590 -7.32 13.58 5.92
N TRP A 591 -6.10 13.08 5.62
CA TRP A 591 -5.19 12.45 6.60
C TRP A 591 -4.75 13.36 7.74
N ASN A 592 -4.68 14.67 7.51
CA ASN A 592 -4.26 15.68 8.50
C ASN A 592 -5.30 16.80 8.64
N SER A 593 -6.57 16.44 8.63
CA SER A 593 -7.69 17.39 8.63
C SER A 593 -7.74 18.28 9.87
N GLU A 594 -7.03 17.95 10.95
CA GLU A 594 -6.89 18.80 12.14
C GLU A 594 -6.19 20.14 11.87
N VAL A 595 -5.38 20.23 10.80
CA VAL A 595 -4.69 21.46 10.40
C VAL A 595 -5.39 22.21 9.25
N TRP A 596 -6.52 21.71 8.76
CA TRP A 596 -7.31 22.44 7.77
C TRP A 596 -7.74 23.78 8.29
N ASP A 597 -7.71 24.80 7.43
CA ASP A 597 -8.11 26.17 7.79
C ASP A 597 -8.91 26.84 6.66
N VAL A 598 -9.47 28.00 6.96
CA VAL A 598 -10.08 28.91 5.99
C VAL A 598 -9.49 30.31 6.15
N LYS A 599 -9.25 30.98 4.99
CA LYS A 599 -8.76 32.36 4.96
C LYS A 599 -9.82 33.37 5.42
#